data_fe4de6f623520b4b52017e5efbbde479
#
_entry.id   fe4de6f623520b4b52017e5efbbde479
#
_cell.length_a   1.000
_cell.length_b   1.000
_cell.length_c   1.000
_cell.angle_alpha   90.00
_cell.angle_beta   90.00
_cell.angle_gamma   90.00
#
_symmetry.space_group_name_H-M   'P 1'
#
loop_
_entity.id
_entity.type
_entity.pdbx_description
1 polymer ?
#
loop_
_entity_poly.entity_id
_entity_poly.type
_entity_poly.pdbx_seq_one_letter_code
_entity_poly.pdbx_strand_id
1 'polypeptide(L)'
;MDVDIGNALGTQPGLTEETLDRLDDRVAAAHETITAGMADETFGYASLCLPETADPDAIRTAVDRFDDPSAVLTVGIGGSALGAATLADALDSDVEAHFLDNVDPAHVEAVARELPLAETAVVVVSRSGTTAETLANFLVVREQMDAAGVDWTDRTLVITGTDGNLRRLAETNDLPALDVPMGVPGRFSVLSTVGLAVAAIQGHDVEAVLAGGRDGMDALAGSLRESPAYAYGATTYALATRGAQTNAVMPYAESLETFAEWFAQLWAESLGKDGLGQTPARALGATDQHSQLQLYRAGPPDKLVTLVRPTERAAVPIPETELDGLSYLGGSSLGALLDAEFEATEASLAAAAVPNVRVEIDRVDERALGELLFGMEAACVLYGELAGVSTFTQPAVEWGKRAARGLLGGGDFSEAEAVADKREFRVER
;
A
#
# COMPACT_ATOMS: atom_id res chain seq x y z
N MET A 1 5.19 13.95 7.93
CA MET A 1 3.91 13.32 8.31
C MET A 1 3.60 13.62 9.77
N ASP A 2 2.43 14.16 10.06
CA ASP A 2 1.95 14.40 11.42
C ASP A 2 0.84 13.42 11.80
N VAL A 3 0.73 13.08 13.10
CA VAL A 3 -0.28 12.16 13.61
C VAL A 3 -0.94 12.74 14.85
N ASP A 4 -2.27 12.90 14.82
CA ASP A 4 -3.08 13.32 15.97
C ASP A 4 -3.91 12.14 16.48
N ILE A 5 -3.66 11.74 17.72
CA ILE A 5 -4.34 10.64 18.41
C ILE A 5 -5.33 11.11 19.46
N GLY A 6 -5.60 12.42 19.53
CA GLY A 6 -6.46 13.03 20.57
C GLY A 6 -7.84 12.41 20.64
N ASN A 7 -8.44 12.11 19.51
CA ASN A 7 -9.76 11.49 19.42
C ASN A 7 -9.77 9.96 19.68
N ALA A 8 -8.62 9.36 20.05
CA ALA A 8 -8.55 8.00 20.58
C ALA A 8 -8.65 7.99 22.13
N LEU A 9 -8.56 9.16 22.77
CA LEU A 9 -8.66 9.30 24.21
C LEU A 9 -10.13 9.44 24.64
N GLY A 10 -10.52 8.68 25.68
CA GLY A 10 -11.87 8.77 26.25
C GLY A 10 -13.02 8.23 25.41
N THR A 11 -12.73 7.54 24.31
CA THR A 11 -13.71 6.89 23.43
C THR A 11 -14.05 5.46 23.87
N GLN A 12 -14.85 4.71 23.09
CA GLN A 12 -15.18 3.32 23.36
C GLN A 12 -15.11 2.48 22.06
N PRO A 13 -14.08 1.58 21.90
CA PRO A 13 -12.95 1.44 22.82
C PRO A 13 -12.08 2.70 22.85
N GLY A 14 -11.37 2.94 23.95
CA GLY A 14 -10.60 4.17 24.10
C GLY A 14 -9.35 4.01 24.96
N LEU A 15 -8.53 5.03 24.94
CA LEU A 15 -7.28 5.13 25.67
C LEU A 15 -7.39 6.19 26.78
N THR A 16 -6.46 6.16 27.72
CA THR A 16 -6.22 7.20 28.72
C THR A 16 -4.76 7.62 28.67
N GLU A 17 -4.42 8.78 29.18
CA GLU A 17 -3.03 9.24 29.32
C GLU A 17 -2.16 8.19 30.06
N GLU A 18 -2.66 7.62 31.16
CA GLU A 18 -1.96 6.56 31.89
C GLU A 18 -1.71 5.30 31.00
N THR A 19 -2.62 5.02 30.05
CA THR A 19 -2.40 3.94 29.08
C THR A 19 -1.27 4.29 28.13
N LEU A 20 -1.23 5.52 27.65
CA LEU A 20 -0.15 5.99 26.76
C LEU A 20 1.20 5.98 27.49
N ASP A 21 1.26 6.41 28.74
CA ASP A 21 2.50 6.40 29.53
C ASP A 21 3.06 4.97 29.70
N ARG A 22 2.20 4.01 30.03
CA ARG A 22 2.59 2.59 30.12
C ARG A 22 2.98 1.96 28.79
N LEU A 23 2.39 2.45 27.71
CA LEU A 23 2.69 1.99 26.38
C LEU A 23 4.04 2.53 25.89
N ASP A 24 4.40 3.73 26.32
CA ASP A 24 5.64 4.40 25.94
C ASP A 24 6.88 3.61 26.38
N ASP A 25 6.87 3.03 27.59
CA ASP A 25 7.94 2.12 28.05
C ASP A 25 8.12 0.90 27.12
N ARG A 26 7.00 0.38 26.58
CA ARG A 26 7.03 -0.74 25.63
C ARG A 26 7.48 -0.31 24.25
N VAL A 27 7.13 0.89 23.84
CA VAL A 27 7.58 1.51 22.59
C VAL A 27 9.10 1.69 22.61
N ALA A 28 9.66 2.16 23.73
CA ALA A 28 11.10 2.27 23.90
C ALA A 28 11.82 0.92 23.69
N ALA A 29 11.33 -0.15 24.33
CA ALA A 29 11.90 -1.48 24.16
C ALA A 29 11.74 -2.03 22.72
N ALA A 30 10.60 -1.79 22.09
CA ALA A 30 10.37 -2.17 20.70
C ALA A 30 11.28 -1.40 19.73
N HIS A 31 11.48 -0.10 19.99
CA HIS A 31 12.40 0.74 19.22
C HIS A 31 13.85 0.22 19.26
N GLU A 32 14.33 -0.22 20.43
CA GLU A 32 15.64 -0.87 20.54
C GLU A 32 15.74 -2.14 19.67
N THR A 33 14.66 -2.94 19.62
CA THR A 33 14.60 -4.13 18.77
C THR A 33 14.60 -3.76 17.29
N ILE A 34 13.79 -2.77 16.89
CA ILE A 34 13.68 -2.30 15.51
C ILE A 34 15.01 -1.73 15.04
N THR A 35 15.63 -0.85 15.82
CA THR A 35 16.91 -0.21 15.45
C THR A 35 18.07 -1.22 15.39
N ALA A 36 18.09 -2.21 16.29
CA ALA A 36 19.05 -3.31 16.20
C ALA A 36 18.83 -4.15 14.94
N GLY A 37 17.57 -4.47 14.61
CA GLY A 37 17.21 -5.18 13.39
C GLY A 37 17.58 -4.42 12.11
N MET A 38 17.41 -3.10 12.10
CA MET A 38 17.87 -2.22 11.01
C MET A 38 19.39 -2.23 10.87
N ALA A 39 20.12 -2.05 11.98
CA ALA A 39 21.57 -2.03 11.97
C ALA A 39 22.21 -3.34 11.48
N ASP A 40 21.56 -4.48 11.78
CA ASP A 40 21.99 -5.80 11.36
C ASP A 40 21.38 -6.22 9.99
N GLU A 41 20.57 -5.37 9.36
CA GLU A 41 19.80 -5.64 8.13
C GLU A 41 19.05 -6.99 8.18
N THR A 42 18.55 -7.34 9.34
CA THR A 42 17.85 -8.62 9.50
C THR A 42 16.58 -8.67 8.68
N PHE A 43 16.16 -9.90 8.30
CA PHE A 43 14.99 -10.11 7.45
C PHE A 43 13.75 -9.36 7.97
N GLY A 44 13.19 -8.53 7.12
CA GLY A 44 12.05 -7.67 7.39
C GLY A 44 12.47 -6.27 7.84
N TYR A 45 13.33 -6.11 8.83
CA TYR A 45 13.81 -4.80 9.28
C TYR A 45 14.66 -4.08 8.22
N ALA A 46 15.31 -4.84 7.33
CA ALA A 46 15.99 -4.29 6.15
C ALA A 46 15.08 -3.40 5.27
N SER A 47 13.74 -3.58 5.33
CA SER A 47 12.81 -2.70 4.61
C SER A 47 12.84 -1.27 5.13
N LEU A 48 13.06 -1.07 6.41
CA LEU A 48 13.18 0.26 7.01
C LEU A 48 14.52 0.95 6.69
N CYS A 49 15.48 0.23 6.08
CA CYS A 49 16.73 0.80 5.58
C CYS A 49 16.66 1.23 4.10
N LEU A 50 15.58 0.90 3.39
CA LEU A 50 15.43 1.20 1.96
C LEU A 50 15.63 2.67 1.58
N PRO A 51 15.20 3.67 2.38
CA PRO A 51 15.46 5.07 2.06
C PRO A 51 16.94 5.43 1.90
N GLU A 52 17.84 4.69 2.55
CA GLU A 52 19.30 4.87 2.46
C GLU A 52 19.96 3.86 1.52
N THR A 53 19.41 2.65 1.37
CA THR A 53 20.07 1.56 0.66
C THR A 53 19.56 1.35 -0.77
N ALA A 54 18.41 1.91 -1.14
CA ALA A 54 17.94 1.89 -2.53
C ALA A 54 18.88 2.71 -3.43
N ASP A 55 19.08 2.22 -4.66
CA ASP A 55 19.96 2.86 -5.65
C ASP A 55 19.12 3.53 -6.76
N PRO A 56 18.85 4.85 -6.67
CA PRO A 56 18.06 5.57 -7.67
C PRO A 56 18.79 5.67 -9.02
N ASP A 57 20.14 5.62 -9.04
CA ASP A 57 20.90 5.69 -10.28
C ASP A 57 20.82 4.38 -11.06
N ALA A 58 20.82 3.23 -10.38
CA ALA A 58 20.58 1.94 -10.99
C ALA A 58 19.15 1.87 -11.58
N ILE A 59 18.14 2.41 -10.87
CA ILE A 59 16.76 2.48 -11.38
C ILE A 59 16.71 3.34 -12.64
N ARG A 60 17.23 4.57 -12.62
CA ARG A 60 17.26 5.47 -13.78
C ARG A 60 17.96 4.82 -14.97
N THR A 61 19.12 4.21 -14.76
CA THR A 61 19.88 3.52 -15.82
C THR A 61 19.06 2.40 -16.47
N ALA A 62 18.29 1.65 -15.67
CA ALA A 62 17.47 0.56 -16.18
C ALA A 62 16.26 1.04 -17.00
N VAL A 63 15.69 2.19 -16.64
CA VAL A 63 14.50 2.74 -17.31
C VAL A 63 14.82 3.68 -18.47
N ASP A 64 16.02 4.26 -18.54
CA ASP A 64 16.49 5.16 -19.63
C ASP A 64 16.42 4.52 -21.04
N ARG A 65 16.32 3.20 -21.11
CA ARG A 65 16.16 2.49 -22.38
C ARG A 65 14.78 2.66 -23.03
N PHE A 66 13.76 3.02 -22.24
CA PHE A 66 12.41 3.24 -22.74
C PHE A 66 12.31 4.65 -23.33
N ASP A 67 12.43 4.72 -24.65
CA ASP A 67 12.37 5.97 -25.41
C ASP A 67 10.92 6.45 -25.45
N ASP A 68 10.63 7.53 -24.70
CA ASP A 68 9.34 8.25 -24.66
C ASP A 68 8.10 7.33 -24.56
N PRO A 69 7.96 6.54 -23.52
CA PRO A 69 6.82 5.64 -23.38
C PRO A 69 5.55 6.44 -23.11
N SER A 70 4.44 6.12 -23.79
CA SER A 70 3.13 6.70 -23.50
C SER A 70 2.38 5.95 -22.39
N ALA A 71 2.80 4.72 -22.10
CA ALA A 71 2.24 3.90 -21.03
C ALA A 71 3.28 3.01 -20.34
N VAL A 72 3.02 2.66 -19.10
CA VAL A 72 3.74 1.61 -18.38
C VAL A 72 2.76 0.53 -17.90
N LEU A 73 3.07 -0.71 -18.20
CA LEU A 73 2.32 -1.89 -17.76
C LEU A 73 3.11 -2.66 -16.71
N THR A 74 2.62 -2.70 -15.49
CA THR A 74 3.18 -3.52 -14.42
C THR A 74 2.48 -4.87 -14.37
N VAL A 75 3.26 -5.95 -14.46
CA VAL A 75 2.80 -7.33 -14.32
C VAL A 75 3.36 -7.89 -13.01
N GLY A 76 2.54 -7.93 -11.98
CA GLY A 76 2.92 -8.35 -10.62
C GLY A 76 1.68 -8.51 -9.77
N ILE A 77 1.76 -9.20 -8.63
CA ILE A 77 0.61 -9.42 -7.73
C ILE A 77 0.95 -9.02 -6.29
N GLY A 78 -0.01 -8.41 -5.62
CA GLY A 78 0.12 -7.97 -4.23
C GLY A 78 1.28 -7.00 -4.04
N GLY A 79 2.22 -7.29 -3.13
CA GLY A 79 3.38 -6.42 -2.88
C GLY A 79 4.33 -6.22 -4.08
N SER A 80 4.14 -6.94 -5.19
CA SER A 80 4.87 -6.71 -6.44
C SER A 80 4.20 -5.67 -7.35
N ALA A 81 3.01 -5.18 -7.00
CA ALA A 81 2.25 -4.20 -7.78
C ALA A 81 1.75 -3.02 -6.94
N LEU A 82 1.17 -3.28 -5.74
CA LEU A 82 0.44 -2.26 -4.98
C LEU A 82 1.29 -1.06 -4.58
N GLY A 83 2.57 -1.25 -4.24
CA GLY A 83 3.44 -0.11 -3.94
C GLY A 83 3.65 0.80 -5.14
N ALA A 84 3.89 0.23 -6.31
CA ALA A 84 4.01 0.98 -7.56
C ALA A 84 2.68 1.64 -7.95
N ALA A 85 1.56 0.93 -7.79
CA ALA A 85 0.23 1.46 -8.06
C ALA A 85 -0.10 2.66 -7.16
N THR A 86 0.30 2.61 -5.89
CA THR A 86 0.10 3.72 -4.95
C THR A 86 0.85 4.98 -5.39
N LEU A 87 2.09 4.84 -5.83
CA LEU A 87 2.87 6.00 -6.33
C LEU A 87 2.28 6.52 -7.64
N ALA A 88 1.91 5.62 -8.56
CA ALA A 88 1.35 5.99 -9.86
C ALA A 88 -0.03 6.66 -9.78
N ASP A 89 -0.86 6.27 -8.81
CA ASP A 89 -2.18 6.87 -8.58
C ASP A 89 -2.06 8.23 -7.86
N ALA A 90 -1.07 8.34 -6.98
CA ALA A 90 -0.87 9.55 -6.18
C ALA A 90 -0.20 10.69 -6.95
N LEU A 91 0.68 10.38 -7.90
CA LEU A 91 1.49 11.35 -8.63
C LEU A 91 0.99 11.51 -10.07
N ASP A 92 0.79 12.75 -10.49
CA ASP A 92 0.29 13.07 -11.83
C ASP A 92 1.39 12.89 -12.89
N SER A 93 1.09 12.17 -13.98
CA SER A 93 2.01 11.89 -15.07
C SER A 93 1.31 11.83 -16.42
N ASP A 94 2.02 12.24 -17.48
CA ASP A 94 1.57 12.05 -18.87
C ASP A 94 1.72 10.59 -19.35
N VAL A 95 2.47 9.74 -18.62
CA VAL A 95 2.65 8.32 -18.89
C VAL A 95 1.61 7.51 -18.13
N GLU A 96 0.64 6.92 -18.83
CA GLU A 96 -0.43 6.15 -18.20
C GLU A 96 0.08 4.86 -17.55
N ALA A 97 -0.27 4.63 -16.28
CA ALA A 97 0.11 3.40 -15.56
C ALA A 97 -1.03 2.37 -15.55
N HIS A 98 -0.71 1.15 -15.94
CA HIS A 98 -1.63 0.01 -15.94
C HIS A 98 -1.04 -1.15 -15.13
N PHE A 99 -1.92 -1.92 -14.48
CA PHE A 99 -1.51 -3.01 -13.60
C PHE A 99 -2.26 -4.31 -13.94
N LEU A 100 -1.51 -5.39 -14.14
CA LEU A 100 -2.03 -6.75 -14.21
C LEU A 100 -1.62 -7.50 -12.94
N ASP A 101 -2.41 -7.30 -11.90
CA ASP A 101 -2.24 -7.89 -10.57
C ASP A 101 -3.23 -9.00 -10.26
N ASN A 102 -4.07 -9.35 -11.24
CA ASN A 102 -5.03 -10.45 -11.20
C ASN A 102 -5.01 -11.21 -12.54
N VAL A 103 -5.48 -12.46 -12.51
CA VAL A 103 -5.58 -13.33 -13.70
C VAL A 103 -7.01 -13.39 -14.25
N ASP A 104 -7.79 -12.33 -14.09
CA ASP A 104 -9.13 -12.21 -14.69
C ASP A 104 -8.99 -12.03 -16.22
N PRO A 105 -9.46 -13.00 -17.04
CA PRO A 105 -9.30 -12.94 -18.50
C PRO A 105 -9.92 -11.69 -19.12
N ALA A 106 -11.08 -11.25 -18.61
CA ALA A 106 -11.78 -10.09 -19.17
C ALA A 106 -10.99 -8.79 -18.90
N HIS A 107 -10.37 -8.67 -17.73
CA HIS A 107 -9.51 -7.54 -17.39
C HIS A 107 -8.23 -7.55 -18.22
N VAL A 108 -7.53 -8.70 -18.31
CA VAL A 108 -6.30 -8.85 -19.10
C VAL A 108 -6.54 -8.51 -20.58
N GLU A 109 -7.65 -9.00 -21.17
CA GLU A 109 -8.02 -8.67 -22.55
C GLU A 109 -8.38 -7.19 -22.74
N ALA A 110 -9.02 -6.55 -21.76
CA ALA A 110 -9.37 -5.13 -21.82
C ALA A 110 -8.10 -4.26 -21.80
N VAL A 111 -7.22 -4.46 -20.83
CA VAL A 111 -5.95 -3.74 -20.70
C VAL A 111 -5.12 -3.88 -21.99
N ALA A 112 -4.93 -5.09 -22.46
CA ALA A 112 -4.13 -5.33 -23.66
C ALA A 112 -4.70 -4.71 -24.95
N ARG A 113 -6.01 -4.53 -25.02
CA ARG A 113 -6.67 -3.88 -26.17
C ARG A 113 -6.49 -2.36 -26.15
N GLU A 114 -6.42 -1.78 -24.97
CA GLU A 114 -6.31 -0.32 -24.77
C GLU A 114 -4.88 0.17 -24.89
N LEU A 115 -3.90 -0.69 -24.58
CA LEU A 115 -2.50 -0.31 -24.56
C LEU A 115 -1.89 -0.11 -25.96
N PRO A 116 -1.17 0.99 -26.19
CA PRO A 116 -0.32 1.17 -27.36
C PRO A 116 0.97 0.34 -27.21
N LEU A 117 0.91 -0.98 -27.46
CA LEU A 117 1.97 -1.93 -27.13
C LEU A 117 3.37 -1.52 -27.61
N ALA A 118 3.47 -0.81 -28.74
CA ALA A 118 4.75 -0.32 -29.28
C ALA A 118 5.38 0.81 -28.45
N GLU A 119 4.57 1.52 -27.67
CA GLU A 119 4.97 2.65 -26.82
C GLU A 119 4.84 2.33 -25.32
N THR A 120 4.54 1.06 -24.99
CA THR A 120 4.34 0.63 -23.61
C THR A 120 5.62 0.04 -23.03
N ALA A 121 6.08 0.56 -21.90
CA ALA A 121 7.10 -0.09 -21.07
C ALA A 121 6.44 -1.18 -20.23
N VAL A 122 6.97 -2.41 -20.24
CA VAL A 122 6.45 -3.54 -19.47
C VAL A 122 7.39 -3.85 -18.31
N VAL A 123 6.89 -3.74 -17.08
CA VAL A 123 7.65 -4.03 -15.85
C VAL A 123 7.12 -5.33 -15.23
N VAL A 124 7.92 -6.38 -15.26
CA VAL A 124 7.53 -7.70 -14.74
C VAL A 124 8.17 -7.93 -13.38
N VAL A 125 7.33 -8.02 -12.35
CA VAL A 125 7.79 -8.05 -10.96
C VAL A 125 7.41 -9.36 -10.27
N SER A 126 8.42 -10.13 -9.87
CA SER A 126 8.24 -11.33 -9.04
C SER A 126 9.48 -11.62 -8.24
N ARG A 127 9.43 -11.42 -6.91
CA ARG A 127 10.54 -11.70 -6.01
C ARG A 127 11.05 -13.13 -6.13
N SER A 128 10.15 -14.12 -6.14
CA SER A 128 10.51 -15.53 -6.28
C SER A 128 10.90 -15.95 -7.70
N GLY A 129 10.57 -15.11 -8.69
CA GLY A 129 10.69 -15.44 -10.10
C GLY A 129 9.82 -16.62 -10.55
N THR A 130 8.85 -17.06 -9.72
CA THR A 130 8.04 -18.28 -9.98
C THR A 130 6.55 -18.08 -9.65
N THR A 131 6.09 -16.84 -9.41
CA THR A 131 4.69 -16.52 -9.14
C THR A 131 3.86 -16.85 -10.38
N ALA A 132 2.92 -17.79 -10.23
CA ALA A 132 2.17 -18.34 -11.36
C ALA A 132 1.35 -17.27 -12.08
N GLU A 133 0.68 -16.40 -11.33
CA GLU A 133 -0.17 -15.34 -11.85
C GLU A 133 0.64 -14.31 -12.64
N THR A 134 1.77 -13.86 -12.11
CA THR A 134 2.67 -12.93 -12.80
C THR A 134 3.20 -13.53 -14.10
N LEU A 135 3.68 -14.79 -14.06
CA LEU A 135 4.22 -15.45 -15.25
C LEU A 135 3.13 -15.71 -16.29
N ALA A 136 1.91 -16.09 -15.86
CA ALA A 136 0.80 -16.31 -16.78
C ALA A 136 0.40 -15.02 -17.51
N ASN A 137 0.20 -13.92 -16.77
CA ASN A 137 -0.12 -12.62 -17.35
C ASN A 137 1.00 -12.16 -18.31
N PHE A 138 2.25 -12.27 -17.88
CA PHE A 138 3.39 -11.88 -18.74
C PHE A 138 3.46 -12.69 -20.04
N LEU A 139 3.22 -14.01 -19.98
CA LEU A 139 3.20 -14.85 -21.20
C LEU A 139 2.11 -14.41 -22.18
N VAL A 140 0.93 -14.01 -21.68
CA VAL A 140 -0.16 -13.48 -22.51
C VAL A 140 0.23 -12.14 -23.13
N VAL A 141 0.78 -11.21 -22.33
CA VAL A 141 1.25 -9.89 -22.83
C VAL A 141 2.32 -10.07 -23.92
N ARG A 142 3.29 -10.94 -23.68
CA ARG A 142 4.34 -11.25 -24.67
C ARG A 142 3.76 -11.75 -25.98
N GLU A 143 2.82 -12.70 -25.95
CA GLU A 143 2.16 -13.23 -27.16
C GLU A 143 1.41 -12.13 -27.92
N GLN A 144 0.78 -11.20 -27.19
CA GLN A 144 0.09 -10.06 -27.81
C GLN A 144 1.07 -9.07 -28.45
N MET A 145 2.22 -8.79 -27.82
CA MET A 145 3.28 -7.97 -28.39
C MET A 145 3.85 -8.63 -29.67
N ASP A 146 4.15 -9.92 -29.63
CA ASP A 146 4.61 -10.69 -30.78
C ASP A 146 3.58 -10.62 -31.92
N ALA A 147 2.29 -10.80 -31.63
CA ALA A 147 1.20 -10.71 -32.61
C ALA A 147 1.04 -9.30 -33.21
N ALA A 148 1.36 -8.27 -32.45
CA ALA A 148 1.37 -6.88 -32.90
C ALA A 148 2.66 -6.49 -33.64
N GLY A 149 3.64 -7.41 -33.76
CA GLY A 149 4.93 -7.15 -34.39
C GLY A 149 5.87 -6.27 -33.55
N VAL A 150 5.65 -6.21 -32.24
CA VAL A 150 6.47 -5.48 -31.27
C VAL A 150 7.48 -6.45 -30.66
N ASP A 151 8.75 -6.10 -30.68
CA ASP A 151 9.78 -6.84 -29.95
C ASP A 151 9.64 -6.57 -28.45
N TRP A 152 9.06 -7.53 -27.74
CA TRP A 152 8.84 -7.42 -26.30
C TRP A 152 10.13 -7.29 -25.49
N THR A 153 11.28 -7.73 -26.04
CA THR A 153 12.57 -7.63 -25.34
C THR A 153 13.05 -6.19 -25.23
N ASP A 154 12.73 -5.35 -26.21
CA ASP A 154 13.04 -3.91 -26.18
C ASP A 154 12.17 -3.13 -25.21
N ARG A 155 11.04 -3.69 -24.81
CA ARG A 155 10.02 -3.03 -23.98
C ARG A 155 9.90 -3.58 -22.57
N THR A 156 10.69 -4.60 -22.19
CA THR A 156 10.53 -5.27 -20.89
C THR A 156 11.69 -5.00 -19.94
N LEU A 157 11.34 -4.60 -18.71
CA LEU A 157 12.19 -4.57 -17.53
C LEU A 157 11.74 -5.67 -16.58
N VAL A 158 12.67 -6.44 -16.04
CA VAL A 158 12.41 -7.47 -15.03
C VAL A 158 12.87 -7.00 -13.66
N ILE A 159 12.03 -7.18 -12.63
CA ILE A 159 12.37 -6.95 -11.24
C ILE A 159 12.16 -8.24 -10.46
N THR A 160 13.26 -8.89 -10.04
CA THR A 160 13.19 -10.24 -9.47
C THR A 160 14.35 -10.52 -8.52
N GLY A 161 14.31 -11.62 -7.80
CA GLY A 161 15.45 -12.10 -7.02
C GLY A 161 16.60 -12.57 -7.89
N THR A 162 17.68 -13.02 -7.25
CA THR A 162 18.92 -13.46 -7.91
C THR A 162 18.78 -14.79 -8.66
N ASP A 163 17.70 -15.51 -8.43
CA ASP A 163 17.39 -16.84 -9.03
C ASP A 163 15.92 -16.93 -9.46
N GLY A 164 15.54 -18.08 -10.04
CA GLY A 164 14.17 -18.37 -10.45
C GLY A 164 13.96 -18.33 -11.97
N ASN A 165 12.72 -18.59 -12.39
CA ASN A 165 12.38 -18.67 -13.83
C ASN A 165 12.46 -17.30 -14.50
N LEU A 166 12.03 -16.26 -13.80
CA LEU A 166 12.01 -14.90 -14.33
C LEU A 166 13.45 -14.36 -14.50
N ARG A 167 14.37 -14.67 -13.56
CA ARG A 167 15.79 -14.33 -13.70
C ARG A 167 16.41 -15.01 -14.92
N ARG A 168 16.20 -16.33 -15.07
CA ARG A 168 16.69 -17.07 -16.23
C ARG A 168 16.11 -16.57 -17.56
N LEU A 169 14.83 -16.16 -17.56
CA LEU A 169 14.21 -15.57 -18.74
C LEU A 169 14.90 -14.25 -19.11
N ALA A 170 15.19 -13.40 -18.12
CA ALA A 170 15.90 -12.14 -18.34
C ALA A 170 17.32 -12.40 -18.92
N GLU A 171 18.09 -13.28 -18.31
CA GLU A 171 19.44 -13.66 -18.77
C GLU A 171 19.44 -14.27 -20.18
N THR A 172 18.46 -15.13 -20.48
CA THR A 172 18.38 -15.82 -21.79
C THR A 172 18.05 -14.88 -22.94
N ASN A 173 17.30 -13.80 -22.65
CA ASN A 173 16.83 -12.85 -23.67
C ASN A 173 17.53 -11.47 -23.56
N ASP A 174 18.59 -11.37 -22.74
CA ASP A 174 19.35 -10.14 -22.53
C ASP A 174 18.48 -8.94 -22.08
N LEU A 175 17.48 -9.22 -21.20
CA LEU A 175 16.61 -8.17 -20.66
C LEU A 175 17.31 -7.44 -19.51
N PRO A 176 17.06 -6.14 -19.35
CA PRO A 176 17.45 -5.44 -18.14
C PRO A 176 16.75 -6.05 -16.93
N ALA A 177 17.48 -6.24 -15.86
CA ALA A 177 16.95 -6.82 -14.66
C ALA A 177 17.44 -6.05 -13.43
N LEU A 178 16.51 -5.62 -12.59
CA LEU A 178 16.79 -5.07 -11.27
C LEU A 178 16.56 -6.13 -10.20
N ASP A 179 17.35 -6.09 -9.15
CA ASP A 179 17.19 -7.00 -8.03
C ASP A 179 16.11 -6.50 -7.06
N VAL A 180 15.27 -7.41 -6.59
CA VAL A 180 14.47 -7.17 -5.39
C VAL A 180 15.40 -7.24 -4.20
N PRO A 181 15.45 -6.22 -3.32
CA PRO A 181 16.39 -6.19 -2.20
C PRO A 181 16.24 -7.42 -1.30
N MET A 182 17.40 -7.96 -0.87
CA MET A 182 17.44 -9.07 0.07
C MET A 182 16.91 -8.64 1.44
N GLY A 183 16.25 -9.54 2.16
CA GLY A 183 15.72 -9.24 3.49
C GLY A 183 14.41 -8.45 3.50
N VAL A 184 13.92 -7.95 2.34
CA VAL A 184 12.72 -7.12 2.23
C VAL A 184 11.50 -7.98 1.83
N PRO A 185 10.44 -8.07 2.66
CA PRO A 185 9.18 -8.71 2.26
C PRO A 185 8.46 -7.89 1.17
N GLY A 186 7.70 -8.56 0.27
CA GLY A 186 7.06 -7.88 -0.87
C GLY A 186 6.18 -6.68 -0.50
N ARG A 187 5.37 -6.79 0.56
CA ARG A 187 4.50 -5.70 1.03
C ARG A 187 5.22 -4.53 1.71
N PHE A 188 6.53 -4.66 1.95
CA PHE A 188 7.43 -3.62 2.47
C PHE A 188 8.42 -3.14 1.42
N SER A 189 8.15 -3.33 0.14
CA SER A 189 9.12 -3.04 -0.93
C SER A 189 8.80 -1.79 -1.74
N VAL A 190 7.85 -0.96 -1.30
CA VAL A 190 7.44 0.24 -2.04
C VAL A 190 8.59 1.22 -2.26
N LEU A 191 9.48 1.39 -1.29
CA LEU A 191 10.67 2.26 -1.37
C LEU A 191 11.90 1.56 -1.97
N SER A 192 11.69 0.49 -2.75
CA SER A 192 12.74 -0.23 -3.46
C SER A 192 12.55 -0.13 -4.98
N THR A 193 13.40 -0.85 -5.72
CA THR A 193 13.25 -1.03 -7.17
C THR A 193 11.83 -1.43 -7.59
N VAL A 194 11.09 -2.15 -6.72
CA VAL A 194 9.74 -2.64 -6.98
C VAL A 194 8.72 -1.51 -7.14
N GLY A 195 8.71 -0.54 -6.23
CA GLY A 195 7.81 0.63 -6.31
C GLY A 195 8.36 1.74 -7.20
N LEU A 196 9.68 2.00 -7.07
CA LEU A 196 10.30 3.18 -7.66
C LEU A 196 10.55 3.10 -9.17
N ALA A 197 10.67 1.90 -9.77
CA ALA A 197 10.93 1.77 -11.20
C ALA A 197 9.76 2.30 -12.06
N VAL A 198 8.52 2.06 -11.65
CA VAL A 198 7.33 2.58 -12.33
C VAL A 198 7.27 4.10 -12.22
N ALA A 199 7.49 4.64 -11.02
CA ALA A 199 7.56 6.09 -10.81
C ALA A 199 8.66 6.75 -11.67
N ALA A 200 9.83 6.10 -11.79
CA ALA A 200 10.90 6.58 -12.66
C ALA A 200 10.51 6.59 -14.15
N ILE A 201 9.81 5.55 -14.65
CA ILE A 201 9.29 5.50 -16.03
C ILE A 201 8.28 6.62 -16.26
N GLN A 202 7.48 6.97 -15.26
CA GLN A 202 6.53 8.06 -15.28
C GLN A 202 7.18 9.45 -15.16
N GLY A 203 8.50 9.51 -14.98
CA GLY A 203 9.26 10.76 -14.92
C GLY A 203 9.33 11.40 -13.55
N HIS A 204 8.90 10.70 -12.48
CA HIS A 204 8.94 11.21 -11.11
C HIS A 204 10.35 11.18 -10.52
N ASP A 205 10.60 12.09 -9.58
CA ASP A 205 11.86 12.15 -8.83
C ASP A 205 11.90 11.10 -7.72
N VAL A 206 12.43 9.92 -8.07
CA VAL A 206 12.59 8.81 -7.11
C VAL A 206 13.53 9.14 -5.95
N GLU A 207 14.47 10.08 -6.14
CA GLU A 207 15.32 10.56 -5.05
C GLU A 207 14.53 11.41 -4.05
N ALA A 208 13.55 12.20 -4.52
CA ALA A 208 12.62 12.92 -3.65
C ALA A 208 11.75 11.97 -2.82
N VAL A 209 11.27 10.87 -3.42
CA VAL A 209 10.53 9.80 -2.67
C VAL A 209 11.42 9.21 -1.57
N LEU A 210 12.65 8.84 -1.90
CA LEU A 210 13.60 8.30 -0.92
C LEU A 210 13.99 9.33 0.15
N ALA A 211 14.08 10.61 -0.21
CA ALA A 211 14.33 11.69 0.74
C ALA A 211 13.20 11.79 1.77
N GLY A 212 11.94 11.68 1.34
CA GLY A 212 10.79 11.60 2.26
C GLY A 212 10.86 10.37 3.18
N GLY A 213 11.25 9.22 2.65
CA GLY A 213 11.51 8.03 3.46
C GLY A 213 12.59 8.26 4.53
N ARG A 214 13.67 8.99 4.19
CA ARG A 214 14.72 9.38 5.17
C ARG A 214 14.19 10.34 6.23
N ASP A 215 13.36 11.31 5.85
CA ASP A 215 12.70 12.20 6.84
C ASP A 215 11.88 11.37 7.84
N GLY A 216 11.11 10.39 7.36
CA GLY A 216 10.36 9.47 8.20
C GLY A 216 11.25 8.59 9.09
N MET A 217 12.39 8.14 8.57
CA MET A 217 13.37 7.35 9.32
C MET A 217 14.03 8.19 10.42
N ASP A 218 14.40 9.42 10.13
CA ASP A 218 14.99 10.37 11.10
C ASP A 218 13.99 10.76 12.21
N ALA A 219 12.68 10.69 11.91
CA ALA A 219 11.61 10.94 12.87
C ALA A 219 11.31 9.74 13.79
N LEU A 220 11.99 8.61 13.66
CA LEU A 220 11.86 7.49 14.59
C LEU A 220 12.55 7.82 15.92
N ALA A 221 11.82 7.65 17.02
CA ALA A 221 12.33 7.89 18.37
C ALA A 221 11.80 6.81 19.32
N GLY A 222 12.48 6.62 20.46
CA GLY A 222 12.10 5.64 21.48
C GLY A 222 10.83 5.99 22.26
N SER A 223 10.04 6.96 21.80
CA SER A 223 8.79 7.41 22.43
C SER A 223 7.69 7.61 21.39
N LEU A 224 6.48 7.16 21.70
CA LEU A 224 5.29 7.45 20.88
C LEU A 224 4.91 8.94 20.88
N ARG A 225 5.45 9.73 21.81
CA ARG A 225 5.21 11.17 21.89
C ARG A 225 6.15 11.98 21.00
N GLU A 226 7.21 11.35 20.47
CA GLU A 226 8.25 11.98 19.66
C GLU A 226 8.31 11.43 18.22
N SER A 227 7.62 10.30 17.96
CA SER A 227 7.59 9.66 16.64
C SER A 227 6.14 9.51 16.14
N PRO A 228 5.74 10.24 15.08
CA PRO A 228 4.39 10.14 14.51
C PRO A 228 4.04 8.71 14.08
N ALA A 229 4.94 7.99 13.43
CA ALA A 229 4.75 6.60 13.06
C ALA A 229 4.46 5.70 14.27
N TYR A 230 5.17 5.91 15.36
CA TYR A 230 4.99 5.14 16.58
C TYR A 230 3.75 5.57 17.37
N ALA A 231 3.36 6.85 17.33
CA ALA A 231 2.09 7.31 17.87
C ALA A 231 0.92 6.57 17.21
N TYR A 232 0.95 6.44 15.88
CA TYR A 232 -0.06 5.69 15.12
C TYR A 232 -0.03 4.19 15.44
N GLY A 233 1.12 3.53 15.30
CA GLY A 233 1.28 2.09 15.52
C GLY A 233 0.89 1.65 16.93
N ALA A 234 1.36 2.38 17.95
CA ALA A 234 1.07 2.09 19.35
C ALA A 234 -0.41 2.33 19.70
N THR A 235 -1.01 3.41 19.18
CA THR A 235 -2.43 3.72 19.40
C THR A 235 -3.33 2.66 18.77
N THR A 236 -3.08 2.27 17.55
CA THR A 236 -3.86 1.25 16.84
C THR A 236 -3.73 -0.11 17.51
N TYR A 237 -2.53 -0.51 17.95
CA TYR A 237 -2.32 -1.71 18.76
C TYR A 237 -3.14 -1.66 20.05
N ALA A 238 -3.05 -0.57 20.80
CA ALA A 238 -3.73 -0.44 22.08
C ALA A 238 -5.26 -0.43 21.94
N LEU A 239 -5.81 0.13 20.88
CA LEU A 239 -7.24 0.10 20.58
C LEU A 239 -7.68 -1.31 20.14
N ALA A 240 -6.87 -2.02 19.33
CA ALA A 240 -7.15 -3.40 18.92
C ALA A 240 -7.27 -4.34 20.14
N THR A 241 -6.36 -4.23 21.11
CA THR A 241 -6.42 -5.01 22.35
C THR A 241 -7.64 -4.70 23.22
N ARG A 242 -8.37 -3.62 22.94
CA ARG A 242 -9.60 -3.19 23.59
C ARG A 242 -10.87 -3.42 22.79
N GLY A 243 -10.74 -4.08 21.61
CA GLY A 243 -11.88 -4.49 20.82
C GLY A 243 -12.09 -3.69 19.51
N ALA A 244 -11.23 -2.72 19.16
CA ALA A 244 -11.25 -2.11 17.84
C ALA A 244 -10.66 -3.09 16.82
N GLN A 245 -11.46 -4.04 16.36
CA GLN A 245 -11.06 -5.12 15.45
C GLN A 245 -10.99 -4.69 13.98
N THR A 246 -11.50 -3.51 13.66
CA THR A 246 -11.47 -2.92 12.32
C THR A 246 -10.68 -1.61 12.36
N ASN A 247 -9.79 -1.42 11.41
CA ASN A 247 -9.14 -0.14 11.12
C ASN A 247 -9.61 0.35 9.76
N ALA A 248 -10.54 1.32 9.75
CA ALA A 248 -11.05 1.93 8.51
C ALA A 248 -10.15 3.08 8.09
N VAL A 249 -9.39 2.90 7.01
CA VAL A 249 -8.49 3.93 6.47
C VAL A 249 -9.22 4.71 5.39
N MET A 250 -9.37 6.01 5.61
CA MET A 250 -10.20 6.92 4.83
C MET A 250 -9.38 8.16 4.41
N PRO A 251 -8.64 8.08 3.29
CA PRO A 251 -7.98 9.25 2.74
C PRO A 251 -8.98 10.25 2.19
N TYR A 252 -8.72 11.54 2.42
CA TYR A 252 -9.46 12.67 1.86
C TYR A 252 -8.69 13.29 0.69
N ALA A 253 -8.28 12.46 -0.22
CA ALA A 253 -7.72 12.80 -1.51
C ALA A 253 -7.96 11.63 -2.46
N GLU A 254 -8.54 11.87 -3.63
CA GLU A 254 -8.80 10.87 -4.66
C GLU A 254 -7.51 10.13 -5.03
N SER A 255 -6.42 10.87 -5.19
CA SER A 255 -5.08 10.36 -5.50
C SER A 255 -4.45 9.47 -4.41
N LEU A 256 -5.10 9.33 -3.25
CA LEU A 256 -4.68 8.41 -2.18
C LEU A 256 -5.62 7.20 -2.02
N GLU A 257 -6.51 6.92 -2.98
CA GLU A 257 -7.41 5.77 -2.91
C GLU A 257 -6.61 4.46 -2.85
N THR A 258 -5.64 4.29 -3.75
CA THR A 258 -4.78 3.10 -3.81
C THR A 258 -3.86 2.98 -2.60
N PHE A 259 -3.51 4.09 -1.93
CA PHE A 259 -2.82 4.05 -0.65
C PHE A 259 -3.60 3.25 0.41
N ALA A 260 -4.93 3.40 0.46
CA ALA A 260 -5.74 2.62 1.41
C ALA A 260 -5.73 1.11 1.08
N GLU A 261 -5.57 0.73 -0.18
CA GLU A 261 -5.41 -0.66 -0.61
C GLU A 261 -4.04 -1.22 -0.24
N TRP A 262 -2.98 -0.48 -0.51
CA TRP A 262 -1.61 -0.83 -0.12
C TRP A 262 -1.51 -1.00 1.41
N PHE A 263 -2.06 -0.05 2.17
CA PHE A 263 -2.13 -0.14 3.62
C PHE A 263 -2.87 -1.40 4.07
N ALA A 264 -3.98 -1.73 3.42
CA ALA A 264 -4.76 -2.92 3.77
C ALA A 264 -3.94 -4.21 3.62
N GLN A 265 -3.15 -4.36 2.56
CA GLN A 265 -2.23 -5.49 2.42
C GLN A 265 -1.14 -5.47 3.48
N LEU A 266 -0.47 -4.32 3.65
CA LEU A 266 0.59 -4.15 4.65
C LEU A 266 0.11 -4.60 6.03
N TRP A 267 -1.05 -4.11 6.46
CA TRP A 267 -1.61 -4.35 7.78
C TRP A 267 -2.10 -5.79 7.98
N ALA A 268 -2.91 -6.29 7.04
CA ALA A 268 -3.52 -7.61 7.14
C ALA A 268 -2.49 -8.75 7.14
N GLU A 269 -1.57 -8.75 6.18
CA GLU A 269 -0.56 -9.79 6.07
C GLU A 269 0.49 -9.75 7.19
N SER A 270 0.78 -8.56 7.73
CA SER A 270 1.78 -8.40 8.77
C SER A 270 1.24 -8.75 10.15
N LEU A 271 0.00 -8.41 10.45
CA LEU A 271 -0.55 -8.42 11.80
C LEU A 271 -1.61 -9.51 12.04
N GLY A 272 -2.23 -10.06 10.98
CA GLY A 272 -3.25 -11.10 11.07
C GLY A 272 -2.69 -12.47 11.45
N LYS A 273 -2.25 -12.66 12.69
CA LYS A 273 -1.63 -13.89 13.19
C LYS A 273 -2.07 -14.20 14.61
N ASP A 274 -2.11 -15.47 14.95
CA ASP A 274 -2.37 -15.97 16.32
C ASP A 274 -3.71 -15.44 16.91
N GLY A 275 -4.68 -15.16 16.06
CA GLY A 275 -5.96 -14.57 16.45
C GLY A 275 -5.91 -13.07 16.76
N LEU A 276 -4.79 -12.42 16.45
CA LEU A 276 -4.56 -10.98 16.58
C LEU A 276 -4.64 -10.27 15.23
N GLY A 277 -4.55 -8.95 15.28
CA GLY A 277 -4.62 -8.06 14.11
C GLY A 277 -5.95 -7.33 14.01
N GLN A 278 -6.02 -6.39 13.09
CA GLN A 278 -7.24 -5.66 12.74
C GLN A 278 -7.59 -5.93 11.29
N THR A 279 -8.87 -6.02 10.98
CA THR A 279 -9.33 -6.01 9.59
C THR A 279 -9.20 -4.59 9.03
N PRO A 280 -8.34 -4.34 8.05
CA PRO A 280 -8.29 -3.03 7.40
C PRO A 280 -9.50 -2.90 6.47
N ALA A 281 -10.28 -1.83 6.65
CA ALA A 281 -11.36 -1.46 5.75
C ALA A 281 -10.90 -0.25 4.93
N ARG A 282 -11.15 -0.31 3.62
CA ARG A 282 -10.84 0.79 2.70
C ARG A 282 -12.04 1.70 2.59
N ALA A 283 -11.81 2.99 2.63
CA ALA A 283 -12.80 4.03 2.41
C ALA A 283 -12.15 5.23 1.72
N LEU A 284 -12.94 6.09 1.12
CA LEU A 284 -12.51 7.31 0.46
C LEU A 284 -13.36 8.50 0.95
N GLY A 285 -12.73 9.49 1.53
CA GLY A 285 -13.39 10.76 1.88
C GLY A 285 -13.42 11.72 0.65
N ALA A 286 -14.54 12.41 0.37
CA ALA A 286 -15.80 12.38 1.12
C ALA A 286 -16.81 11.33 0.63
N THR A 287 -16.50 10.60 -0.47
CA THR A 287 -17.39 9.64 -1.13
C THR A 287 -18.02 8.67 -0.13
N ASP A 288 -17.22 8.06 0.74
CA ASP A 288 -17.70 7.05 1.68
C ASP A 288 -18.36 7.60 2.95
N GLN A 289 -18.41 8.91 3.12
CA GLN A 289 -19.35 9.50 4.07
C GLN A 289 -20.81 9.17 3.68
N HIS A 290 -21.08 9.05 2.38
CA HIS A 290 -22.41 8.75 1.84
C HIS A 290 -22.71 7.25 1.76
N SER A 291 -21.74 6.38 2.04
CA SER A 291 -21.91 4.93 1.97
C SER A 291 -21.61 4.21 3.29
N GLN A 292 -20.52 4.55 3.99
CA GLN A 292 -19.98 3.78 5.11
C GLN A 292 -20.08 4.49 6.46
N LEU A 293 -20.14 5.82 6.50
CA LEU A 293 -20.11 6.61 7.74
C LEU A 293 -21.22 6.25 8.73
N GLN A 294 -22.41 5.88 8.24
CA GLN A 294 -23.51 5.42 9.10
C GLN A 294 -23.08 4.22 9.96
N LEU A 295 -22.38 3.24 9.37
CA LEU A 295 -21.86 2.07 10.09
C LEU A 295 -20.73 2.46 11.03
N TYR A 296 -19.82 3.34 10.60
CA TYR A 296 -18.71 3.77 11.43
C TYR A 296 -19.18 4.49 12.67
N ARG A 297 -20.14 5.41 12.53
CA ARG A 297 -20.63 6.26 13.60
C ARG A 297 -21.64 5.61 14.53
N ALA A 298 -22.49 4.73 14.02
CA ALA A 298 -23.66 4.21 14.78
C ALA A 298 -23.71 2.67 14.82
N GLY A 299 -22.75 1.97 14.24
CA GLY A 299 -22.64 0.52 14.28
C GLY A 299 -21.96 0.02 15.57
N PRO A 300 -21.53 -1.25 15.62
CA PRO A 300 -20.80 -1.81 16.75
C PRO A 300 -19.54 -1.01 17.08
N PRO A 301 -19.20 -0.85 18.39
CA PRO A 301 -18.01 -0.10 18.82
C PRO A 301 -16.75 -0.97 18.71
N ASP A 302 -16.47 -1.47 17.51
CA ASP A 302 -15.41 -2.44 17.20
C ASP A 302 -14.38 -1.91 16.19
N LYS A 303 -14.33 -0.60 16.01
CA LYS A 303 -13.50 0.01 14.97
C LYS A 303 -12.76 1.25 15.42
N LEU A 304 -11.68 1.52 14.71
CA LEU A 304 -10.95 2.76 14.62
C LEU A 304 -11.14 3.32 13.21
N VAL A 305 -11.26 4.63 13.06
CA VAL A 305 -11.21 5.31 11.75
C VAL A 305 -9.91 6.10 11.65
N THR A 306 -9.11 5.78 10.64
CA THR A 306 -7.89 6.52 10.30
C THR A 306 -8.21 7.49 9.18
N LEU A 307 -8.21 8.78 9.48
CA LEU A 307 -8.45 9.85 8.53
C LEU A 307 -7.10 10.38 8.01
N VAL A 308 -6.89 10.35 6.70
CA VAL A 308 -5.63 10.80 6.08
C VAL A 308 -5.91 11.99 5.17
N ARG A 309 -5.16 13.09 5.28
CA ARG A 309 -5.33 14.23 4.37
C ARG A 309 -4.02 14.95 4.05
N PRO A 310 -3.91 15.55 2.86
CA PRO A 310 -2.99 16.65 2.62
C PRO A 310 -3.57 17.94 3.23
N THR A 311 -2.71 18.78 3.81
CA THR A 311 -3.11 20.09 4.36
C THR A 311 -3.14 21.18 3.29
N GLU A 312 -2.37 21.02 2.21
CA GLU A 312 -2.38 21.90 1.04
C GLU A 312 -3.14 21.23 -0.12
N ARG A 313 -4.12 21.97 -0.68
CA ARG A 313 -4.95 21.50 -1.79
C ARG A 313 -5.06 22.54 -2.90
N ALA A 314 -5.37 22.09 -4.11
CA ALA A 314 -5.71 22.98 -5.21
C ALA A 314 -6.99 23.78 -4.89
N ALA A 315 -6.92 25.10 -5.08
CA ALA A 315 -8.05 25.99 -4.87
C ALA A 315 -8.88 26.11 -6.17
N VAL A 316 -9.67 25.07 -6.50
CA VAL A 316 -10.61 25.13 -7.62
C VAL A 316 -11.85 25.91 -7.17
N PRO A 317 -12.12 27.12 -7.73
CA PRO A 317 -13.19 27.98 -7.24
C PRO A 317 -14.58 27.42 -7.58
N ILE A 318 -15.52 27.56 -6.65
CA ILE A 318 -16.94 27.28 -6.86
C ILE A 318 -17.60 28.59 -7.35
N PRO A 319 -18.23 28.61 -8.54
CA PRO A 319 -18.93 29.79 -9.02
C PRO A 319 -20.08 30.21 -8.09
N GLU A 320 -20.41 31.50 -8.08
CA GLU A 320 -21.61 31.99 -7.42
C GLU A 320 -22.86 31.25 -7.95
N THR A 321 -23.79 30.96 -7.04
CA THR A 321 -25.01 30.23 -7.40
C THR A 321 -26.24 30.87 -6.77
N GLU A 322 -27.34 30.91 -7.56
CA GLU A 322 -28.66 31.29 -7.11
C GLU A 322 -29.53 30.09 -6.68
N LEU A 323 -28.95 28.87 -6.66
CA LEU A 323 -29.65 27.68 -6.22
C LEU A 323 -30.05 27.81 -4.75
N ASP A 324 -31.33 27.60 -4.48
CA ASP A 324 -31.91 27.76 -3.14
C ASP A 324 -31.21 26.81 -2.11
N GLY A 325 -30.81 27.37 -0.98
CA GLY A 325 -30.09 26.65 0.08
C GLY A 325 -28.60 26.39 -0.18
N LEU A 326 -28.05 26.77 -1.36
CA LEU A 326 -26.64 26.50 -1.72
C LEU A 326 -25.80 27.79 -1.90
N SER A 327 -26.33 28.96 -1.56
CA SER A 327 -25.61 30.24 -1.71
C SER A 327 -24.33 30.32 -0.89
N TYR A 328 -24.18 29.52 0.16
CA TYR A 328 -22.96 29.42 1.01
C TYR A 328 -21.77 28.80 0.25
N LEU A 329 -21.98 28.10 -0.86
CA LEU A 329 -20.92 27.52 -1.68
C LEU A 329 -20.23 28.55 -2.58
N GLY A 330 -20.98 29.55 -3.03
CA GLY A 330 -20.46 30.59 -3.93
C GLY A 330 -19.30 31.36 -3.31
N GLY A 331 -18.23 31.53 -4.10
CA GLY A 331 -17.01 32.20 -3.63
C GLY A 331 -16.08 31.35 -2.77
N SER A 332 -16.44 30.09 -2.49
CA SER A 332 -15.56 29.09 -1.85
C SER A 332 -14.77 28.29 -2.90
N SER A 333 -14.08 27.23 -2.49
CA SER A 333 -13.39 26.29 -3.38
C SER A 333 -13.75 24.86 -3.06
N LEU A 334 -13.51 23.94 -4.03
CA LEU A 334 -13.68 22.49 -3.80
C LEU A 334 -12.76 21.98 -2.68
N GLY A 335 -11.53 22.50 -2.60
CA GLY A 335 -10.60 22.16 -1.52
C GLY A 335 -11.15 22.56 -0.15
N ALA A 336 -11.65 23.79 0.00
CA ALA A 336 -12.24 24.26 1.25
C ALA A 336 -13.51 23.49 1.64
N LEU A 337 -14.31 23.05 0.67
CA LEU A 337 -15.47 22.20 0.94
C LEU A 337 -15.02 20.83 1.45
N LEU A 338 -14.04 20.19 0.80
CA LEU A 338 -13.51 18.89 1.21
C LEU A 338 -12.88 18.94 2.60
N ASP A 339 -12.16 20.02 2.94
CA ASP A 339 -11.61 20.23 4.29
C ASP A 339 -12.70 20.41 5.34
N ALA A 340 -13.79 21.14 5.02
CA ALA A 340 -14.94 21.26 5.91
C ALA A 340 -15.64 19.91 6.16
N GLU A 341 -15.75 19.07 5.14
CA GLU A 341 -16.30 17.72 5.26
C GLU A 341 -15.40 16.78 6.09
N PHE A 342 -14.08 16.93 5.94
CA PHE A 342 -13.10 16.23 6.79
C PHE A 342 -13.30 16.59 8.25
N GLU A 343 -13.24 17.88 8.60
CA GLU A 343 -13.39 18.38 9.97
C GLU A 343 -14.75 17.97 10.57
N ALA A 344 -15.82 18.05 9.78
CA ALA A 344 -17.16 17.66 10.24
C ALA A 344 -17.25 16.15 10.51
N THR A 345 -16.62 15.33 9.69
CA THR A 345 -16.61 13.86 9.87
C THR A 345 -15.80 13.48 11.10
N GLU A 346 -14.60 14.02 11.24
CA GLU A 346 -13.75 13.82 12.43
C GLU A 346 -14.51 14.19 13.72
N ALA A 347 -15.07 15.39 13.77
CA ALA A 347 -15.85 15.85 14.91
C ALA A 347 -17.10 15.00 15.18
N SER A 348 -17.77 14.53 14.11
CA SER A 348 -18.94 13.66 14.21
C SER A 348 -18.62 12.30 14.80
N LEU A 349 -17.48 11.71 14.44
CA LEU A 349 -16.98 10.45 15.01
C LEU A 349 -16.62 10.64 16.48
N ALA A 350 -15.87 11.70 16.82
CA ALA A 350 -15.51 12.02 18.19
C ALA A 350 -16.74 12.25 19.08
N ALA A 351 -17.74 12.99 18.60
CA ALA A 351 -19.02 13.21 19.31
C ALA A 351 -19.82 11.92 19.54
N ALA A 352 -19.60 10.89 18.71
CA ALA A 352 -20.19 9.56 18.88
C ALA A 352 -19.31 8.61 19.70
N ALA A 353 -18.23 9.10 20.29
CA ALA A 353 -17.21 8.35 21.03
C ALA A 353 -16.57 7.21 20.18
N VAL A 354 -16.49 7.37 18.87
CA VAL A 354 -15.78 6.47 17.97
C VAL A 354 -14.33 6.92 17.89
N PRO A 355 -13.36 6.05 18.25
CA PRO A 355 -11.95 6.41 18.16
C PRO A 355 -11.57 6.70 16.72
N ASN A 356 -10.91 7.82 16.51
CA ASN A 356 -10.35 8.16 15.22
C ASN A 356 -8.95 8.78 15.40
N VAL A 357 -8.12 8.60 14.40
CA VAL A 357 -6.75 9.12 14.32
C VAL A 357 -6.62 9.90 13.03
N ARG A 358 -6.04 11.09 13.12
CA ARG A 358 -5.74 11.91 11.96
C ARG A 358 -4.27 11.77 11.59
N VAL A 359 -4.04 11.56 10.29
CA VAL A 359 -2.72 11.54 9.66
C VAL A 359 -2.68 12.66 8.63
N GLU A 360 -1.71 13.54 8.74
CA GLU A 360 -1.56 14.69 7.87
C GLU A 360 -0.20 14.66 7.14
N ILE A 361 -0.23 15.00 5.87
CA ILE A 361 0.94 15.34 5.05
C ILE A 361 0.76 16.76 4.50
N ASP A 362 1.83 17.46 4.17
CA ASP A 362 1.71 18.82 3.67
C ASP A 362 0.94 18.85 2.35
N ARG A 363 1.35 18.04 1.39
CA ARG A 363 0.76 17.90 0.06
C ARG A 363 0.96 16.48 -0.46
N VAL A 364 0.32 16.15 -1.59
CA VAL A 364 0.61 14.90 -2.30
C VAL A 364 1.72 15.20 -3.32
N ASP A 365 2.96 14.88 -2.95
CA ASP A 365 4.15 14.94 -3.81
C ASP A 365 5.11 13.77 -3.45
N GLU A 366 6.16 13.62 -4.23
CA GLU A 366 7.12 12.52 -4.09
C GLU A 366 7.68 12.41 -2.67
N ARG A 367 8.07 13.55 -2.07
CA ARG A 367 8.70 13.55 -0.73
C ARG A 367 7.69 13.21 0.36
N ALA A 368 6.52 13.83 0.34
CA ALA A 368 5.48 13.57 1.33
C ALA A 368 4.95 12.14 1.25
N LEU A 369 4.85 11.58 0.03
CA LEU A 369 4.48 10.16 -0.15
C LEU A 369 5.56 9.23 0.39
N GLY A 370 6.83 9.50 0.13
CA GLY A 370 7.94 8.74 0.69
C GLY A 370 7.90 8.67 2.21
N GLU A 371 7.65 9.82 2.85
CA GLU A 371 7.52 9.92 4.31
C GLU A 371 6.27 9.17 4.84
N LEU A 372 5.11 9.32 4.18
CA LEU A 372 3.86 8.65 4.55
C LEU A 372 4.00 7.13 4.46
N LEU A 373 4.53 6.62 3.35
CA LEU A 373 4.71 5.18 3.11
C LEU A 373 5.68 4.58 4.12
N PHE A 374 6.83 5.20 4.33
CA PHE A 374 7.78 4.79 5.36
C PHE A 374 7.16 4.80 6.76
N GLY A 375 6.45 5.88 7.10
CA GLY A 375 5.81 6.03 8.41
C GLY A 375 4.80 4.92 8.69
N MET A 376 4.02 4.50 7.69
CA MET A 376 3.06 3.40 7.84
C MET A 376 3.75 2.03 7.92
N GLU A 377 4.86 1.81 7.20
CA GLU A 377 5.68 0.61 7.36
C GLU A 377 6.27 0.51 8.78
N ALA A 378 6.86 1.60 9.28
CA ALA A 378 7.42 1.66 10.63
C ALA A 378 6.35 1.48 11.72
N ALA A 379 5.16 2.08 11.53
CA ALA A 379 4.02 1.90 12.42
C ALA A 379 3.54 0.44 12.47
N CYS A 380 3.50 -0.22 11.30
CA CYS A 380 3.14 -1.63 11.19
C CYS A 380 4.17 -2.54 11.89
N VAL A 381 5.45 -2.25 11.73
CA VAL A 381 6.52 -2.99 12.42
C VAL A 381 6.42 -2.79 13.93
N LEU A 382 6.24 -1.57 14.40
CA LEU A 382 6.05 -1.30 15.83
C LEU A 382 4.83 -2.04 16.40
N TYR A 383 3.69 -2.00 15.71
CA TYR A 383 2.51 -2.77 16.13
C TYR A 383 2.84 -4.25 16.28
N GLY A 384 3.53 -4.84 15.28
CA GLY A 384 3.95 -6.24 15.32
C GLY A 384 4.82 -6.59 16.52
N GLU A 385 5.80 -5.73 16.86
CA GLU A 385 6.65 -5.88 18.05
C GLU A 385 5.83 -5.80 19.35
N LEU A 386 4.92 -4.83 19.45
CA LEU A 386 4.05 -4.69 20.61
C LEU A 386 3.08 -5.87 20.78
N ALA A 387 2.64 -6.47 19.68
CA ALA A 387 1.76 -7.63 19.65
C ALA A 387 2.52 -8.95 19.84
N GLY A 388 3.84 -8.98 19.62
CA GLY A 388 4.67 -10.16 19.67
C GLY A 388 4.40 -11.14 18.53
N VAL A 389 3.99 -10.64 17.36
CA VAL A 389 3.72 -11.46 16.16
C VAL A 389 4.88 -11.44 15.16
N SER A 390 4.99 -12.49 14.35
CA SER A 390 5.99 -12.56 13.27
C SER A 390 5.57 -11.66 12.10
N THR A 391 5.82 -10.35 12.20
CA THR A 391 5.37 -9.29 11.28
C THR A 391 5.70 -9.60 9.82
N PHE A 392 6.85 -10.16 9.53
CA PHE A 392 7.39 -10.31 8.18
C PHE A 392 7.06 -11.62 7.47
N THR A 393 6.27 -12.51 8.10
CA THR A 393 5.84 -13.79 7.52
C THR A 393 4.35 -13.79 7.22
N GLN A 394 3.87 -14.68 6.34
CA GLN A 394 2.45 -14.86 6.01
C GLN A 394 2.12 -16.33 5.67
N PRO A 395 2.26 -17.27 6.62
CA PRO A 395 2.13 -18.70 6.32
C PRO A 395 0.71 -19.11 5.88
N ALA A 396 -0.33 -18.38 6.30
CA ALA A 396 -1.72 -18.73 6.01
C ALA A 396 -2.07 -18.67 4.51
N VAL A 397 -1.38 -17.84 3.71
CA VAL A 397 -1.67 -17.70 2.27
C VAL A 397 -1.10 -18.86 1.44
N GLU A 398 -0.15 -19.64 1.97
CA GLU A 398 0.51 -20.71 1.24
C GLU A 398 -0.41 -21.90 0.98
N TRP A 399 -1.40 -22.15 1.85
CA TRP A 399 -2.36 -23.22 1.66
C TRP A 399 -3.13 -23.08 0.33
N GLY A 400 -3.67 -21.88 0.06
CA GLY A 400 -4.42 -21.60 -1.17
C GLY A 400 -3.56 -21.72 -2.44
N LYS A 401 -2.33 -21.23 -2.39
CA LYS A 401 -1.38 -21.34 -3.51
C LYS A 401 -1.06 -22.79 -3.86
N ARG A 402 -0.82 -23.63 -2.86
CA ARG A 402 -0.56 -25.07 -3.06
C ARG A 402 -1.78 -25.80 -3.59
N ALA A 403 -2.98 -25.48 -3.06
CA ALA A 403 -4.23 -26.04 -3.56
C ALA A 403 -4.45 -25.69 -5.04
N ALA A 404 -4.34 -24.41 -5.42
CA ALA A 404 -4.51 -23.97 -6.79
C ALA A 404 -3.51 -24.63 -7.75
N ARG A 405 -2.23 -24.72 -7.35
CA ARG A 405 -1.21 -25.40 -8.13
C ARG A 405 -1.52 -26.89 -8.36
N GLY A 406 -2.01 -27.59 -7.33
CA GLY A 406 -2.41 -28.99 -7.45
C GLY A 406 -3.61 -29.19 -8.36
N LEU A 407 -4.62 -28.31 -8.28
CA LEU A 407 -5.79 -28.34 -9.18
C LEU A 407 -5.42 -28.15 -10.66
N LEU A 408 -4.35 -27.44 -10.95
CA LEU A 408 -3.80 -27.25 -12.30
C LEU A 408 -2.81 -28.37 -12.72
N GLY A 409 -2.64 -29.43 -11.91
CA GLY A 409 -1.74 -30.53 -12.20
C GLY A 409 -0.26 -30.22 -12.00
N GLY A 410 0.06 -29.16 -11.25
CA GLY A 410 1.43 -28.73 -10.97
C GLY A 410 2.13 -29.52 -9.84
N GLY A 411 1.57 -30.64 -9.41
CA GLY A 411 2.11 -31.55 -8.39
C GLY A 411 1.03 -32.12 -7.47
N ASP A 412 1.39 -33.08 -6.64
CA ASP A 412 0.51 -33.71 -5.67
C ASP A 412 0.54 -32.91 -4.35
N PHE A 413 -0.54 -32.21 -4.06
CA PHE A 413 -0.71 -31.42 -2.84
C PHE A 413 -1.97 -31.86 -2.09
N SER A 414 -1.84 -32.17 -0.80
CA SER A 414 -2.98 -32.54 0.08
C SER A 414 -4.04 -31.46 0.13
N GLU A 415 -3.65 -30.21 -0.03
CA GLU A 415 -4.54 -29.05 -0.09
C GLU A 415 -5.46 -29.08 -1.31
N ALA A 416 -4.99 -29.58 -2.46
CA ALA A 416 -5.80 -29.75 -3.65
C ALA A 416 -6.85 -30.86 -3.47
N GLU A 417 -6.49 -31.97 -2.79
CA GLU A 417 -7.42 -33.03 -2.43
C GLU A 417 -8.51 -32.51 -1.47
N ALA A 418 -8.11 -31.70 -0.46
CA ALA A 418 -9.04 -31.14 0.53
C ALA A 418 -10.08 -30.17 -0.08
N VAL A 419 -9.82 -29.60 -1.28
CA VAL A 419 -10.83 -28.77 -1.99
C VAL A 419 -12.08 -29.57 -2.34
N ALA A 420 -11.96 -30.88 -2.61
CA ALA A 420 -13.10 -31.73 -2.91
C ALA A 420 -14.03 -31.96 -1.69
N ASP A 421 -13.51 -31.81 -0.48
CA ASP A 421 -14.23 -32.01 0.79
C ASP A 421 -15.00 -30.78 1.26
N LYS A 422 -14.91 -29.65 0.53
CA LYS A 422 -15.65 -28.42 0.89
C LYS A 422 -17.16 -28.66 0.85
N ARG A 423 -17.88 -28.14 1.85
CA ARG A 423 -19.32 -28.24 1.90
C ARG A 423 -19.98 -27.36 0.83
N GLU A 424 -20.95 -27.92 0.10
CA GLU A 424 -21.78 -27.17 -0.82
C GLU A 424 -23.24 -27.15 -0.31
N PHE A 425 -23.87 -26.00 -0.40
CA PHE A 425 -25.30 -25.82 -0.23
C PHE A 425 -25.79 -24.87 -1.32
N ARG A 426 -26.37 -25.45 -2.37
CA ARG A 426 -26.90 -24.69 -3.52
C ARG A 426 -28.36 -24.44 -3.37
N VAL A 427 -28.77 -23.20 -3.61
CA VAL A 427 -30.18 -22.83 -3.81
C VAL A 427 -30.36 -22.59 -5.31
N GLU A 428 -31.07 -23.45 -5.97
CA GLU A 428 -31.39 -23.33 -7.40
C GLU A 428 -32.76 -22.68 -7.58
N ARG A 429 -32.94 -21.94 -8.70
CA ARG A 429 -34.19 -21.27 -9.04
C ARG A 429 -35.17 -22.26 -9.68
#